data_137517bafbc4c91c238a4047c58c9834
#
_entry.id   137517bafbc4c91c238a4047c58c9834
#
_cell.length_a   1.000
_cell.length_b   1.000
_cell.length_c   1.000
_cell.angle_alpha   90.00
_cell.angle_beta   90.00
_cell.angle_gamma   90.00
#
_symmetry.space_group_name_H-M   'P 1'
#
loop_
_entity.id
_entity.type
_entity.pdbx_description
1 polymer ?
#
loop_
_entity_poly.entity_id
_entity_poly.type
_entity_poly.pdbx_seq_one_letter_code
_entity_poly.pdbx_strand_id
1 'polypeptide(L)'
;FVAHAVEPYDCNITNFDDIKITVKGEYSPVIYDTLSGEIKPAEFDYLNGNTVISARLYEYDSLLLRLYDGCSEGQYTEPEEREDKKIIVPCETEYELDEPNVMLLDMARFALDGDELSGEEEELLRADNICREKLGFPLRSGAVMQPWVIHEPVPEHKIKLRFTIDSALALDGVSLALEDAEKAQITLNGQAVDNTVTGWYVDKSIKTVELPKIEQGENILDIVLPFGKRTNVEWCYLLGDFGVEVRGRLKKLVKRPEKLAFGSIVNQGLPFYGGCVTYCFGVDCPGGDIKITVPHYDGALTDIFVDGVHAGEIIFPPYELELKNIGAGRHEIAVKLYTNRRNAFGTVHLYERKCHWIGPDAWRTRESKWSYEYVLRDIGVE
;
A
#
# COMPACT_ATOMS: atom_id res chain seq x y z
N PHE A 1 11.72 -8.50 29.75
CA PHE A 1 11.12 -8.25 28.45
C PHE A 1 10.03 -9.29 28.21
N VAL A 2 8.85 -8.85 27.83
CA VAL A 2 7.70 -9.68 27.46
C VAL A 2 7.21 -9.19 26.10
N ALA A 3 6.84 -10.08 25.21
CA ALA A 3 6.33 -9.75 23.90
C ALA A 3 5.13 -10.62 23.55
N HIS A 4 4.17 -10.04 22.85
CA HIS A 4 3.06 -10.77 22.29
C HIS A 4 3.57 -11.47 21.00
N ALA A 5 3.60 -12.80 21.03
CA ALA A 5 4.23 -13.60 19.97
C ALA A 5 3.22 -14.32 19.07
N VAL A 6 1.96 -13.97 19.15
CA VAL A 6 0.89 -14.60 18.36
C VAL A 6 0.58 -13.73 17.16
N GLU A 7 0.66 -14.33 15.96
CA GLU A 7 0.23 -13.69 14.74
C GLU A 7 -1.30 -13.56 14.74
N PRO A 8 -1.87 -12.35 14.49
CA PRO A 8 -3.31 -12.16 14.55
C PRO A 8 -4.03 -13.00 13.50
N TYR A 9 -5.13 -13.61 13.90
CA TYR A 9 -5.99 -14.37 12.99
C TYR A 9 -6.83 -13.49 12.09
N ASP A 10 -7.16 -12.29 12.54
CA ASP A 10 -7.96 -11.31 11.81
C ASP A 10 -7.36 -9.92 12.04
N CYS A 11 -6.80 -9.35 10.98
CA CYS A 11 -6.21 -8.01 11.01
C CYS A 11 -7.23 -6.87 11.07
N ASN A 12 -8.53 -7.16 11.04
CA ASN A 12 -9.60 -6.16 11.13
C ASN A 12 -10.09 -5.96 12.57
N ILE A 13 -9.55 -6.70 13.55
CA ILE A 13 -9.95 -6.62 14.95
C ILE A 13 -8.70 -6.36 15.78
N THR A 14 -8.72 -5.29 16.55
CA THR A 14 -7.67 -5.02 17.56
C THR A 14 -7.81 -5.99 18.70
N ASN A 15 -6.91 -6.97 18.81
CA ASN A 15 -6.88 -7.93 19.89
C ASN A 15 -5.91 -7.48 20.98
N PHE A 16 -6.21 -7.84 22.21
CA PHE A 16 -5.33 -7.64 23.35
C PHE A 16 -5.46 -8.78 24.36
N ASP A 17 -4.40 -8.97 25.15
CA ASP A 17 -4.39 -9.86 26.29
C ASP A 17 -4.08 -9.07 27.57
N ASP A 18 -4.93 -9.21 28.59
CA ASP A 18 -4.64 -8.76 29.94
C ASP A 18 -3.80 -9.82 30.64
N ILE A 19 -2.55 -9.50 30.91
CA ILE A 19 -1.56 -10.43 31.45
C ILE A 19 -1.16 -10.08 32.88
N LYS A 20 -0.75 -11.11 33.66
CA LYS A 20 -0.11 -10.96 34.93
C LYS A 20 1.27 -11.59 34.91
N ILE A 21 2.29 -10.77 35.23
CA ILE A 21 3.68 -11.20 35.29
C ILE A 21 4.07 -11.33 36.74
N THR A 22 4.34 -12.54 37.22
CA THR A 22 4.78 -12.79 38.58
C THR A 22 6.29 -12.93 38.66
N VAL A 23 6.94 -12.05 39.41
CA VAL A 23 8.38 -12.06 39.66
C VAL A 23 8.64 -12.39 41.10
N LYS A 24 9.51 -13.37 41.36
CA LYS A 24 9.90 -13.75 42.73
C LYS A 24 10.73 -12.66 43.40
N GLY A 25 10.30 -12.18 44.52
CA GLY A 25 10.88 -11.05 45.27
C GLY A 25 10.02 -9.81 45.22
N GLU A 26 10.40 -8.83 46.00
CA GLU A 26 9.69 -7.54 46.14
C GLU A 26 10.49 -6.46 45.40
N TYR A 27 9.94 -6.00 44.27
CA TYR A 27 10.55 -5.01 43.38
C TYR A 27 9.59 -3.86 43.11
N SER A 28 10.14 -2.70 42.77
CA SER A 28 9.40 -1.57 42.21
C SER A 28 9.60 -1.56 40.69
N PRO A 29 8.65 -2.10 39.88
CA PRO A 29 8.75 -2.14 38.44
C PRO A 29 8.43 -0.79 37.81
N VAL A 30 9.17 -0.45 36.76
CA VAL A 30 8.85 0.65 35.83
C VAL A 30 8.85 0.14 34.41
N ILE A 31 8.03 0.74 33.57
CA ILE A 31 7.94 0.46 32.15
C ILE A 31 8.84 1.45 31.41
N TYR A 32 9.72 0.92 30.55
CA TYR A 32 10.43 1.70 29.55
C TYR A 32 9.64 1.59 28.25
N ASP A 33 8.94 2.66 27.91
CA ASP A 33 8.23 2.72 26.63
C ASP A 33 9.25 2.81 25.49
N THR A 34 9.33 1.77 24.67
CA THR A 34 10.35 1.65 23.62
C THR A 34 10.05 2.50 22.39
N LEU A 35 8.82 3.00 22.23
CA LEU A 35 8.43 3.89 21.15
C LEU A 35 8.67 5.36 21.50
N SER A 36 8.17 5.81 22.66
CA SER A 36 8.29 7.21 23.08
C SER A 36 9.59 7.51 23.84
N GLY A 37 10.25 6.48 24.38
CA GLY A 37 11.39 6.64 25.26
C GLY A 37 11.01 7.09 26.70
N GLU A 38 9.73 7.18 27.01
CA GLU A 38 9.24 7.57 28.33
C GLU A 38 9.42 6.45 29.35
N ILE A 39 9.59 6.84 30.60
CA ILE A 39 9.61 5.92 31.74
C ILE A 39 8.30 6.11 32.52
N LYS A 40 7.50 5.05 32.54
CA LYS A 40 6.15 5.06 33.18
C LYS A 40 6.13 4.13 34.39
N PRO A 41 5.35 4.44 35.48
CA PRO A 41 5.13 3.49 36.53
C PRO A 41 4.37 2.27 36.02
N ALA A 42 4.73 1.07 36.48
CA ALA A 42 3.96 -0.13 36.18
C ALA A 42 2.86 -0.30 37.23
N GLU A 43 1.75 -0.92 36.84
CA GLU A 43 0.72 -1.39 37.76
C GLU A 43 1.19 -2.71 38.39
N PHE A 44 1.27 -2.78 39.72
CA PHE A 44 1.72 -3.99 40.40
C PHE A 44 1.23 -4.11 41.82
N ASP A 45 1.19 -5.35 42.33
CA ASP A 45 0.90 -5.72 43.71
C ASP A 45 2.01 -6.59 44.29
N TYR A 46 2.14 -6.59 45.63
CA TYR A 46 2.94 -7.58 46.36
C TYR A 46 2.04 -8.71 46.87
N LEU A 47 2.33 -9.92 46.41
CA LEU A 47 1.54 -11.09 46.81
C LEU A 47 2.45 -12.26 47.17
N ASN A 48 2.38 -12.71 48.45
CA ASN A 48 3.14 -13.87 48.95
C ASN A 48 4.65 -13.80 48.69
N GLY A 49 5.26 -12.62 48.86
CA GLY A 49 6.70 -12.40 48.65
C GLY A 49 7.10 -12.33 47.18
N ASN A 50 6.16 -12.08 46.30
CA ASN A 50 6.37 -11.86 44.88
C ASN A 50 5.79 -10.50 44.46
N THR A 51 6.37 -9.93 43.41
CA THR A 51 5.80 -8.79 42.70
C THR A 51 4.95 -9.29 41.53
N VAL A 52 3.68 -8.92 41.51
CA VAL A 52 2.72 -9.27 40.43
C VAL A 52 2.42 -8.01 39.66
N ILE A 53 2.82 -7.97 38.41
CA ILE A 53 2.67 -6.83 37.51
C ILE A 53 1.49 -7.11 36.58
N SER A 54 0.54 -6.20 36.49
CA SER A 54 -0.59 -6.25 35.58
C SER A 54 -0.25 -5.41 34.34
N ALA A 55 -0.52 -5.93 33.15
CA ALA A 55 -0.32 -5.19 31.92
C ALA A 55 -1.29 -5.68 30.83
N ARG A 56 -1.63 -4.78 29.91
CA ARG A 56 -2.32 -5.11 28.66
C ARG A 56 -1.31 -5.11 27.54
N LEU A 57 -1.29 -6.17 26.73
CA LEU A 57 -0.51 -6.25 25.51
C LEU A 57 -1.44 -6.38 24.32
N TYR A 58 -1.28 -5.48 23.38
CA TYR A 58 -1.92 -5.56 22.07
C TYR A 58 -1.12 -6.47 21.14
N GLU A 59 -1.65 -6.71 19.94
CA GLU A 59 -0.95 -7.44 18.89
C GLU A 59 0.39 -6.75 18.57
N TYR A 60 1.45 -7.56 18.40
CA TYR A 60 2.83 -7.11 18.15
C TYR A 60 3.45 -6.26 19.27
N ASP A 61 2.76 -6.08 20.38
CA ASP A 61 3.21 -5.27 21.50
C ASP A 61 4.32 -5.95 22.29
N SER A 62 5.08 -5.13 22.99
CA SER A 62 6.14 -5.60 23.89
C SER A 62 6.27 -4.72 25.11
N LEU A 63 6.63 -5.34 26.22
CA LEU A 63 6.82 -4.67 27.50
C LEU A 63 8.26 -4.81 27.96
N LEU A 64 8.96 -3.69 28.10
CA LEU A 64 10.28 -3.61 28.71
C LEU A 64 10.17 -3.09 30.13
N LEU A 65 10.41 -3.97 31.08
CA LEU A 65 10.34 -3.67 32.50
C LEU A 65 11.75 -3.55 33.13
N ARG A 66 11.94 -2.55 33.95
CA ARG A 66 13.06 -2.49 34.86
C ARG A 66 12.55 -2.67 36.28
N LEU A 67 13.18 -3.58 37.03
CA LEU A 67 12.85 -3.91 38.40
C LEU A 67 13.89 -3.28 39.32
N TYR A 68 13.47 -2.42 40.22
CA TYR A 68 14.33 -1.83 41.24
C TYR A 68 14.17 -2.58 42.56
N ASP A 69 15.26 -2.83 43.25
CA ASP A 69 15.22 -3.46 44.58
C ASP A 69 14.53 -2.55 45.59
N GLY A 70 13.70 -3.18 46.43
CA GLY A 70 13.00 -2.52 47.53
C GLY A 70 11.58 -2.05 47.16
N CYS A 71 10.72 -2.02 48.19
CA CYS A 71 9.36 -1.51 48.08
C CYS A 71 9.39 0.02 47.99
N SER A 72 9.12 0.60 46.87
CA SER A 72 8.48 1.92 46.85
C SER A 72 6.99 1.70 47.02
N GLU A 73 6.33 2.47 47.84
CA GLU A 73 4.87 2.58 47.75
C GLU A 73 4.56 3.20 46.41
N GLY A 74 4.50 2.34 45.34
CA GLY A 74 4.09 2.76 44.01
C GLY A 74 2.62 3.16 44.11
N GLN A 75 2.38 4.44 44.20
CA GLN A 75 1.02 4.96 43.99
C GLN A 75 0.71 4.82 42.51
N TYR A 76 0.13 3.68 42.14
CA TYR A 76 -0.68 3.64 40.95
C TYR A 76 -1.89 4.54 41.25
N THR A 77 -1.94 5.68 40.59
CA THR A 77 -3.14 6.51 40.58
C THR A 77 -3.94 6.02 39.37
N GLU A 78 -5.04 5.33 39.62
CA GLU A 78 -5.99 4.97 38.59
C GLU A 78 -6.32 6.23 37.79
N PRO A 79 -6.19 6.22 36.45
CA PRO A 79 -6.57 7.38 35.64
C PRO A 79 -8.03 7.72 35.96
N GLU A 80 -8.32 8.97 36.26
CA GLU A 80 -9.70 9.42 36.43
C GLU A 80 -10.47 9.09 35.14
N GLU A 81 -11.55 8.29 35.26
CA GLU A 81 -12.50 8.10 34.18
C GLU A 81 -13.09 9.47 33.82
N ARG A 82 -12.60 10.05 32.72
CA ARG A 82 -13.17 11.25 32.14
C ARG A 82 -14.27 10.83 31.17
N GLU A 83 -15.45 11.46 31.27
CA GLU A 83 -16.46 11.33 30.21
C GLU A 83 -15.91 11.91 28.91
N ASP A 84 -15.54 11.05 27.99
CA ASP A 84 -15.03 11.42 26.68
C ASP A 84 -16.17 12.01 25.84
N LYS A 85 -16.05 13.28 25.48
CA LYS A 85 -16.94 13.90 24.50
C LYS A 85 -16.43 13.60 23.11
N LYS A 86 -17.20 12.81 22.36
CA LYS A 86 -16.87 12.48 20.96
C LYS A 86 -17.08 13.70 20.06
N ILE A 87 -16.08 13.97 19.26
CA ILE A 87 -16.15 14.95 18.17
C ILE A 87 -16.57 14.19 16.89
N ILE A 88 -17.60 14.71 16.22
CA ILE A 88 -18.10 14.10 14.99
C ILE A 88 -17.23 14.59 13.82
N VAL A 89 -16.66 13.68 13.08
CA VAL A 89 -15.94 13.97 11.83
C VAL A 89 -16.87 13.82 10.62
N PRO A 90 -16.62 14.52 9.49
CA PRO A 90 -17.41 14.35 8.28
C PRO A 90 -17.23 12.93 7.71
N CYS A 91 -18.27 12.40 7.06
CA CYS A 91 -18.20 11.08 6.41
C CYS A 91 -17.41 11.08 5.09
N GLU A 92 -17.28 12.24 4.45
CA GLU A 92 -16.47 12.46 3.26
C GLU A 92 -15.59 13.69 3.46
N THR A 93 -14.35 13.62 3.01
CA THR A 93 -13.36 14.67 3.20
C THR A 93 -12.72 15.10 1.89
N GLU A 94 -12.24 16.33 1.83
CA GLU A 94 -11.20 16.70 0.85
C GLU A 94 -9.99 15.81 1.05
N TYR A 95 -9.21 15.58 -0.02
CA TYR A 95 -8.02 14.75 0.07
C TYR A 95 -6.92 15.22 -0.89
N GLU A 96 -5.71 14.87 -0.55
CA GLU A 96 -4.53 15.09 -1.37
C GLU A 96 -3.81 13.79 -1.65
N LEU A 97 -3.25 13.67 -2.85
CA LEU A 97 -2.37 12.58 -3.28
C LEU A 97 -0.97 13.14 -3.47
N ASP A 98 0.07 12.45 -3.01
CA ASP A 98 1.46 12.89 -3.18
C ASP A 98 2.08 12.46 -4.52
N GLU A 99 1.40 11.59 -5.26
CA GLU A 99 1.76 11.18 -6.61
C GLU A 99 0.50 11.07 -7.50
N PRO A 100 0.63 11.04 -8.83
CA PRO A 100 -0.50 10.82 -9.74
C PRO A 100 -1.21 9.51 -9.45
N ASN A 101 -2.54 9.44 -9.69
CA ASN A 101 -3.23 8.16 -9.67
C ASN A 101 -2.72 7.25 -10.80
N VAL A 102 -2.94 5.96 -10.62
CA VAL A 102 -2.38 4.94 -11.49
C VAL A 102 -3.43 3.95 -11.98
N MET A 103 -3.37 3.59 -13.26
CA MET A 103 -4.05 2.43 -13.83
C MET A 103 -3.01 1.41 -14.26
N LEU A 104 -3.08 0.21 -13.70
CA LEU A 104 -2.20 -0.90 -14.03
C LEU A 104 -2.49 -1.42 -15.44
N LEU A 105 -1.46 -1.64 -16.25
CA LEU A 105 -1.49 -2.26 -17.57
C LEU A 105 -0.69 -3.57 -17.53
N ASP A 106 -1.30 -4.62 -17.08
CA ASP A 106 -0.73 -5.95 -16.86
C ASP A 106 -1.26 -7.02 -17.80
N MET A 107 -2.39 -6.75 -18.47
CA MET A 107 -3.06 -7.64 -19.42
C MET A 107 -3.01 -7.07 -20.83
N ALA A 108 -2.47 -7.81 -21.79
CA ALA A 108 -2.38 -7.37 -23.18
C ALA A 108 -2.58 -8.52 -24.17
N ARG A 109 -3.07 -8.19 -25.37
CA ARG A 109 -2.87 -9.06 -26.52
C ARG A 109 -1.43 -8.88 -27.02
N PHE A 110 -0.77 -9.94 -27.42
CA PHE A 110 0.64 -9.89 -27.80
C PHE A 110 0.92 -10.61 -29.12
N ALA A 111 2.01 -10.23 -29.76
CA ALA A 111 2.54 -10.88 -30.95
C ALA A 111 4.07 -10.88 -30.93
N LEU A 112 4.68 -11.95 -31.46
CA LEU A 112 6.12 -12.10 -31.59
C LEU A 112 6.50 -11.94 -33.09
N ASP A 113 7.51 -11.12 -33.38
CA ASP A 113 8.11 -10.94 -34.73
C ASP A 113 7.12 -10.59 -35.84
N GLY A 114 6.03 -9.95 -35.53
CA GLY A 114 5.01 -9.55 -36.49
C GLY A 114 3.98 -10.64 -36.81
N ASP A 115 3.93 -11.70 -36.05
CA ASP A 115 2.81 -12.66 -36.06
C ASP A 115 1.47 -11.96 -35.82
N GLU A 116 0.37 -12.68 -36.02
CA GLU A 116 -0.95 -12.21 -35.62
C GLU A 116 -1.00 -12.06 -34.08
N LEU A 117 -1.73 -11.04 -33.62
CA LEU A 117 -1.98 -10.85 -32.19
C LEU A 117 -2.70 -12.06 -31.60
N SER A 118 -2.37 -12.42 -30.36
CA SER A 118 -3.08 -13.44 -29.59
C SER A 118 -4.60 -13.20 -29.64
N GLY A 119 -5.38 -14.28 -29.63
CA GLY A 119 -6.84 -14.17 -29.65
C GLY A 119 -7.42 -13.46 -28.44
N GLU A 120 -6.82 -13.70 -27.27
CA GLU A 120 -7.20 -13.13 -25.99
C GLU A 120 -6.03 -12.37 -25.34
N GLU A 121 -6.35 -11.54 -24.36
CA GLU A 121 -5.36 -10.89 -23.50
C GLU A 121 -4.74 -11.93 -22.56
N GLU A 122 -3.46 -11.79 -22.31
CA GLU A 122 -2.71 -12.57 -21.34
C GLU A 122 -1.94 -11.63 -20.41
N GLU A 123 -1.68 -12.08 -19.21
CA GLU A 123 -0.85 -11.38 -18.24
C GLU A 123 0.61 -11.30 -18.78
N LEU A 124 1.24 -10.12 -18.66
CA LEU A 124 2.49 -9.82 -19.35
C LEU A 124 3.64 -10.75 -18.99
N LEU A 125 3.76 -11.15 -17.72
CA LEU A 125 4.82 -12.06 -17.28
C LEU A 125 4.61 -13.48 -17.83
N ARG A 126 3.36 -13.86 -18.05
CA ARG A 126 2.99 -15.12 -18.69
C ARG A 126 3.19 -15.03 -20.21
N ALA A 127 2.81 -13.90 -20.83
CA ALA A 127 3.07 -13.63 -22.25
C ALA A 127 4.58 -13.68 -22.56
N ASP A 128 5.42 -13.11 -21.69
CA ASP A 128 6.88 -13.20 -21.79
C ASP A 128 7.33 -14.68 -21.82
N ASN A 129 6.87 -15.50 -20.88
CA ASN A 129 7.23 -16.92 -20.86
C ASN A 129 6.70 -17.71 -22.06
N ILE A 130 5.50 -17.39 -22.57
CA ILE A 130 4.98 -17.99 -23.80
C ILE A 130 5.90 -17.67 -25.00
N CYS A 131 6.33 -16.42 -25.12
CA CYS A 131 7.27 -16.03 -26.17
C CYS A 131 8.64 -16.71 -26.03
N ARG A 132 9.15 -16.81 -24.79
CA ARG A 132 10.42 -17.52 -24.49
C ARG A 132 10.34 -18.99 -24.86
N GLU A 133 9.25 -19.66 -24.49
CA GLU A 133 9.04 -21.07 -24.83
C GLU A 133 9.03 -21.28 -26.35
N LYS A 134 8.35 -20.39 -27.09
CA LYS A 134 8.31 -20.42 -28.57
C LYS A 134 9.69 -20.25 -29.21
N LEU A 135 10.58 -19.46 -28.59
CA LEU A 135 11.93 -19.21 -29.07
C LEU A 135 12.98 -20.20 -28.50
N GLY A 136 12.59 -21.10 -27.63
CA GLY A 136 13.53 -22.00 -26.93
C GLY A 136 14.45 -21.26 -25.95
N PHE A 137 14.02 -20.10 -25.44
CA PHE A 137 14.75 -19.34 -24.42
C PHE A 137 14.48 -19.89 -23.02
N PRO A 138 15.39 -19.65 -22.05
CA PRO A 138 15.12 -19.97 -20.66
C PRO A 138 13.88 -19.21 -20.17
N LEU A 139 12.99 -19.91 -19.50
CA LEU A 139 11.81 -19.26 -18.88
C LEU A 139 12.25 -18.37 -17.71
N ARG A 140 11.53 -17.30 -17.49
CA ARG A 140 11.67 -16.48 -16.29
C ARG A 140 11.00 -17.23 -15.14
N SER A 141 11.82 -17.75 -14.24
CA SER A 141 11.41 -18.27 -12.95
C SER A 141 12.15 -17.53 -11.85
N GLY A 142 11.48 -17.25 -10.76
CA GLY A 142 11.79 -16.24 -9.77
C GLY A 142 13.20 -16.01 -9.32
N ALA A 143 13.96 -17.02 -9.09
CA ALA A 143 15.30 -16.84 -8.50
C ALA A 143 16.45 -16.78 -9.53
N VAL A 144 16.16 -16.96 -10.83
CA VAL A 144 17.19 -17.44 -11.76
C VAL A 144 17.64 -16.41 -12.77
N MET A 145 16.87 -15.36 -12.99
CA MET A 145 17.19 -14.40 -14.04
C MET A 145 18.15 -13.33 -13.53
N GLN A 146 19.41 -13.61 -13.69
CA GLN A 146 20.48 -12.64 -13.56
C GLN A 146 20.88 -12.18 -14.96
N PRO A 147 20.26 -11.15 -15.53
CA PRO A 147 20.47 -10.76 -16.92
C PRO A 147 21.91 -10.37 -17.24
N TRP A 148 22.67 -9.97 -16.22
CA TRP A 148 24.11 -9.66 -16.37
C TRP A 148 24.99 -10.88 -16.65
N VAL A 149 24.56 -12.10 -16.38
CA VAL A 149 25.31 -13.32 -16.72
C VAL A 149 24.99 -13.86 -18.10
N ILE A 150 23.95 -13.34 -18.76
CA ILE A 150 23.55 -13.74 -20.10
C ILE A 150 24.24 -12.83 -21.10
N HIS A 151 25.04 -13.41 -21.99
CA HIS A 151 25.64 -12.66 -23.09
C HIS A 151 24.69 -12.59 -24.26
N GLU A 152 24.14 -11.40 -24.51
CA GLU A 152 23.30 -11.11 -25.67
C GLU A 152 23.52 -9.65 -26.07
N PRO A 153 24.33 -9.39 -27.11
CA PRO A 153 24.71 -8.02 -27.45
C PRO A 153 23.55 -7.21 -28.04
N VAL A 154 22.67 -7.84 -28.81
CA VAL A 154 21.49 -7.20 -29.45
C VAL A 154 20.34 -8.21 -29.48
N PRO A 155 19.15 -7.86 -29.03
CA PRO A 155 17.95 -8.68 -29.21
C PRO A 155 17.60 -8.83 -30.69
N GLU A 156 17.35 -10.07 -31.15
CA GLU A 156 17.04 -10.39 -32.56
C GLU A 156 15.53 -10.37 -32.86
N HIS A 157 14.70 -10.44 -31.81
CA HIS A 157 13.26 -10.52 -31.91
C HIS A 157 12.59 -9.24 -31.43
N LYS A 158 11.28 -9.15 -31.67
CA LYS A 158 10.42 -8.06 -31.19
C LYS A 158 9.14 -8.63 -30.62
N ILE A 159 8.70 -8.09 -29.50
CA ILE A 159 7.37 -8.35 -28.94
C ILE A 159 6.51 -7.11 -29.15
N LYS A 160 5.29 -7.31 -29.62
CA LYS A 160 4.25 -6.30 -29.66
C LYS A 160 3.23 -6.60 -28.55
N LEU A 161 2.92 -5.60 -27.76
CA LEU A 161 1.88 -5.61 -26.75
C LEU A 161 0.78 -4.65 -27.18
N ARG A 162 -0.48 -5.07 -27.12
CA ARG A 162 -1.65 -4.24 -27.40
C ARG A 162 -2.55 -4.20 -26.17
N PHE A 163 -2.72 -3.02 -25.64
CA PHE A 163 -3.66 -2.73 -24.56
C PHE A 163 -4.90 -2.04 -25.11
N THR A 164 -6.06 -2.45 -24.60
CA THR A 164 -7.34 -1.77 -24.81
C THR A 164 -7.67 -0.97 -23.56
N ILE A 165 -7.76 0.36 -23.70
CA ILE A 165 -8.02 1.29 -22.62
C ILE A 165 -9.41 1.90 -22.83
N ASP A 166 -10.37 1.56 -21.95
CA ASP A 166 -11.69 2.18 -21.94
C ASP A 166 -11.66 3.44 -21.06
N SER A 167 -12.16 4.55 -21.56
CA SER A 167 -12.24 5.82 -20.84
C SER A 167 -13.65 6.42 -20.90
N ALA A 168 -14.18 6.80 -19.73
CA ALA A 168 -15.47 7.48 -19.64
C ALA A 168 -15.41 8.95 -20.11
N LEU A 169 -14.20 9.52 -20.24
CA LEU A 169 -13.97 10.93 -20.58
C LEU A 169 -12.69 11.06 -21.39
N ALA A 170 -12.53 12.21 -22.05
CA ALA A 170 -11.26 12.55 -22.67
C ALA A 170 -10.29 13.09 -21.63
N LEU A 171 -9.02 12.67 -21.69
CA LEU A 171 -7.98 13.01 -20.71
C LEU A 171 -6.74 13.53 -21.41
N ASP A 172 -6.22 14.64 -20.90
CA ASP A 172 -4.92 15.20 -21.23
C ASP A 172 -3.94 15.01 -20.07
N GLY A 173 -2.63 15.08 -20.32
CA GLY A 173 -1.61 15.00 -19.28
C GLY A 173 -1.48 13.60 -18.65
N VAL A 174 -1.74 12.56 -19.43
CA VAL A 174 -1.52 11.17 -19.00
C VAL A 174 -0.14 10.72 -19.45
N SER A 175 0.63 10.13 -18.54
CA SER A 175 1.94 9.55 -18.85
C SER A 175 1.84 8.02 -18.83
N LEU A 176 2.61 7.38 -19.72
CA LEU A 176 2.84 5.95 -19.70
C LEU A 176 4.16 5.67 -18.99
N ALA A 177 4.14 4.82 -17.97
CA ALA A 177 5.32 4.37 -17.27
C ALA A 177 5.64 2.92 -17.62
N LEU A 178 6.87 2.65 -18.05
CA LEU A 178 7.33 1.33 -18.48
C LEU A 178 8.85 1.21 -18.38
N GLU A 179 9.34 -0.02 -18.26
CA GLU A 179 10.77 -0.32 -18.42
C GLU A 179 11.19 -0.22 -19.88
N ASP A 180 12.45 0.12 -20.12
CA ASP A 180 13.03 0.24 -21.46
C ASP A 180 12.27 1.20 -22.41
N ALA A 181 11.65 2.25 -21.86
CA ALA A 181 10.85 3.22 -22.63
C ALA A 181 11.59 3.78 -23.86
N GLU A 182 12.90 4.03 -23.73
CA GLU A 182 13.75 4.57 -24.80
C GLU A 182 13.90 3.61 -26.00
N LYS A 183 13.69 2.31 -25.76
CA LYS A 183 13.78 1.28 -26.80
C LYS A 183 12.41 0.95 -27.40
N ALA A 184 11.34 1.40 -26.76
CA ALA A 184 9.97 1.12 -27.17
C ALA A 184 9.55 1.93 -28.39
N GLN A 185 8.78 1.32 -29.29
CA GLN A 185 7.99 2.01 -30.29
C GLN A 185 6.54 2.03 -29.81
N ILE A 186 6.03 3.21 -29.51
CA ILE A 186 4.73 3.38 -28.89
C ILE A 186 3.78 4.06 -29.86
N THR A 187 2.55 3.57 -29.96
CA THR A 187 1.48 4.25 -30.69
C THR A 187 0.21 4.28 -29.83
N LEU A 188 -0.50 5.39 -29.85
CA LEU A 188 -1.83 5.53 -29.27
C LEU A 188 -2.83 5.84 -30.38
N ASN A 189 -3.87 5.02 -30.52
CA ASN A 189 -4.87 5.12 -31.61
C ASN A 189 -4.25 5.21 -33.02
N GLY A 190 -3.13 4.50 -33.22
CA GLY A 190 -2.38 4.49 -34.47
C GLY A 190 -1.46 5.70 -34.69
N GLN A 191 -1.44 6.68 -33.80
CA GLN A 191 -0.51 7.81 -33.84
C GLN A 191 0.76 7.47 -33.07
N ALA A 192 1.92 7.76 -33.66
CA ALA A 192 3.20 7.56 -32.99
C ALA A 192 3.33 8.49 -31.76
N VAL A 193 3.79 7.92 -30.65
CA VAL A 193 4.08 8.63 -29.41
C VAL A 193 5.58 8.90 -29.36
N ASP A 194 5.97 10.12 -28.99
CA ASP A 194 7.37 10.45 -28.70
C ASP A 194 7.79 9.72 -27.42
N ASN A 195 8.79 8.86 -27.50
CA ASN A 195 9.30 8.10 -26.37
C ASN A 195 10.40 8.84 -25.58
N THR A 196 10.46 10.16 -25.69
CA THR A 196 11.33 10.99 -24.84
C THR A 196 10.93 10.82 -23.38
N VAL A 197 11.89 10.39 -22.57
CA VAL A 197 11.67 10.15 -21.14
C VAL A 197 11.50 11.50 -20.43
N THR A 198 10.42 11.63 -19.66
CA THR A 198 10.09 12.82 -18.88
C THR A 198 10.32 12.66 -17.38
N GLY A 199 10.43 11.43 -16.90
CA GLY A 199 10.63 11.11 -15.48
C GLY A 199 10.68 9.60 -15.22
N TRP A 200 10.23 9.20 -14.04
CA TRP A 200 10.16 7.80 -13.60
C TRP A 200 9.03 7.60 -12.59
N TYR A 201 8.57 6.38 -12.45
CA TYR A 201 7.53 5.98 -11.51
C TYR A 201 8.07 4.92 -10.55
N VAL A 202 8.05 5.18 -9.24
CA VAL A 202 8.49 4.31 -8.14
C VAL A 202 9.96 3.91 -8.22
N ASP A 203 10.42 3.35 -9.32
CA ASP A 203 11.81 2.98 -9.58
C ASP A 203 12.34 3.70 -10.83
N LYS A 204 13.63 4.05 -10.84
CA LYS A 204 14.27 4.74 -11.96
C LYS A 204 14.34 3.92 -13.23
N SER A 205 14.14 2.62 -13.18
CA SER A 205 14.01 1.76 -14.35
C SER A 205 12.65 1.89 -15.03
N ILE A 206 11.59 2.23 -14.29
CA ILE A 206 10.23 2.43 -14.82
C ILE A 206 10.10 3.89 -15.27
N LYS A 207 10.42 4.14 -16.53
CA LYS A 207 10.49 5.49 -17.09
C LYS A 207 9.15 5.96 -17.62
N THR A 208 8.92 7.28 -17.52
CA THR A 208 7.69 7.89 -18.01
C THR A 208 7.87 8.56 -19.35
N VAL A 209 6.87 8.42 -20.21
CA VAL A 209 6.72 9.15 -21.47
C VAL A 209 5.32 9.76 -21.52
N GLU A 210 5.22 10.97 -22.08
CA GLU A 210 3.93 11.65 -22.21
C GLU A 210 3.10 11.02 -23.32
N LEU A 211 1.83 10.72 -23.03
CA LEU A 211 0.90 10.26 -24.06
C LEU A 211 0.17 11.44 -24.69
N PRO A 212 -0.20 11.34 -25.99
CA PRO A 212 -1.24 12.18 -26.54
C PRO A 212 -2.54 12.01 -25.76
N LYS A 213 -3.49 12.91 -26.05
CA LYS A 213 -4.82 12.86 -25.46
C LYS A 213 -5.44 11.45 -25.56
N ILE A 214 -5.92 10.93 -24.45
CA ILE A 214 -6.77 9.75 -24.40
C ILE A 214 -8.20 10.21 -24.73
N GLU A 215 -8.81 9.61 -25.73
CA GLU A 215 -10.16 9.96 -26.14
C GLU A 215 -11.22 9.25 -25.26
N GLN A 216 -12.41 9.83 -25.20
CA GLN A 216 -13.55 9.13 -24.60
C GLN A 216 -13.90 7.89 -25.41
N GLY A 217 -14.10 6.76 -24.75
CA GLY A 217 -14.36 5.45 -25.35
C GLY A 217 -13.13 4.57 -25.37
N GLU A 218 -13.06 3.69 -26.33
CA GLU A 218 -11.97 2.72 -26.49
C GLU A 218 -10.73 3.39 -27.11
N ASN A 219 -9.58 3.18 -26.49
CA ASN A 219 -8.28 3.59 -27.00
C ASN A 219 -7.37 2.38 -27.14
N ILE A 220 -6.58 2.34 -28.20
CA ILE A 220 -5.63 1.27 -28.48
C ILE A 220 -4.22 1.80 -28.27
N LEU A 221 -3.53 1.24 -27.28
CA LEU A 221 -2.12 1.50 -27.00
C LEU A 221 -1.31 0.29 -27.47
N ASP A 222 -0.47 0.49 -28.49
CA ASP A 222 0.49 -0.51 -28.95
C ASP A 222 1.90 -0.15 -28.48
N ILE A 223 2.60 -1.13 -27.91
CA ILE A 223 4.01 -1.01 -27.50
C ILE A 223 4.79 -2.13 -28.20
N VAL A 224 5.83 -1.79 -28.93
CA VAL A 224 6.75 -2.75 -29.53
C VAL A 224 8.12 -2.60 -28.89
N LEU A 225 8.61 -3.69 -28.30
CA LEU A 225 9.91 -3.75 -27.63
C LEU A 225 10.85 -4.74 -28.32
N PRO A 226 12.16 -4.47 -28.34
CA PRO A 226 13.15 -5.50 -28.66
C PRO A 226 13.02 -6.66 -27.69
N PHE A 227 13.04 -7.90 -28.18
CA PHE A 227 12.85 -9.08 -27.36
C PHE A 227 14.01 -10.08 -27.53
N GLY A 228 14.60 -10.47 -26.43
CA GLY A 228 15.71 -11.39 -26.38
C GLY A 228 15.82 -12.10 -25.03
N LYS A 229 16.89 -12.87 -24.84
CA LYS A 229 17.09 -13.62 -23.58
C LYS A 229 17.19 -12.72 -22.36
N ARG A 230 17.69 -11.50 -22.52
CA ARG A 230 17.85 -10.51 -21.43
C ARG A 230 16.65 -9.59 -21.27
N THR A 231 15.72 -9.56 -22.22
CA THR A 231 14.55 -8.69 -22.15
C THR A 231 13.61 -9.22 -21.07
N ASN A 232 13.10 -8.32 -20.24
CA ASN A 232 12.01 -8.57 -19.31
C ASN A 232 10.80 -7.79 -19.82
N VAL A 233 9.71 -8.49 -20.09
CA VAL A 233 8.41 -7.85 -20.31
C VAL A 233 7.78 -7.65 -18.93
N GLU A 234 7.69 -6.41 -18.50
CA GLU A 234 7.15 -6.04 -17.20
C GLU A 234 5.82 -5.28 -17.35
N TRP A 235 5.09 -5.16 -16.27
CA TRP A 235 3.86 -4.38 -16.23
C TRP A 235 4.13 -2.91 -16.56
N CYS A 236 3.14 -2.28 -17.19
CA CYS A 236 3.15 -0.87 -17.50
C CYS A 236 2.07 -0.15 -16.68
N TYR A 237 2.14 1.18 -16.66
CA TYR A 237 1.23 1.97 -15.84
C TYR A 237 0.81 3.24 -16.58
N LEU A 238 -0.47 3.61 -16.51
CA LEU A 238 -0.92 4.95 -16.85
C LEU A 238 -0.95 5.79 -15.58
N LEU A 239 -0.37 6.97 -15.64
CA LEU A 239 -0.29 7.92 -14.54
C LEU A 239 -1.01 9.22 -14.92
N GLY A 240 -1.82 9.77 -14.02
CA GLY A 240 -2.49 11.04 -14.30
C GLY A 240 -3.57 11.43 -13.29
N ASP A 241 -4.29 12.49 -13.62
CA ASP A 241 -5.40 13.01 -12.82
C ASP A 241 -6.74 12.40 -13.26
N PHE A 242 -6.94 11.14 -12.95
CA PHE A 242 -8.13 10.37 -13.26
C PHE A 242 -8.48 9.41 -12.12
N GLY A 243 -9.68 8.89 -12.12
CA GLY A 243 -10.09 7.73 -11.33
C GLY A 243 -10.05 6.45 -12.16
N VAL A 244 -10.05 5.30 -11.49
CA VAL A 244 -10.11 3.99 -12.14
C VAL A 244 -11.24 3.16 -11.52
N GLU A 245 -12.14 2.66 -12.33
CA GLU A 245 -13.11 1.62 -11.93
C GLU A 245 -12.58 0.25 -12.34
N VAL A 246 -12.69 -0.72 -11.42
CA VAL A 246 -12.37 -2.13 -11.69
C VAL A 246 -13.63 -2.97 -11.47
N ARG A 247 -14.00 -3.76 -12.48
CA ARG A 247 -15.13 -4.71 -12.41
C ARG A 247 -14.72 -6.06 -13.00
N GLY A 248 -14.46 -7.01 -12.12
CA GLY A 248 -13.91 -8.30 -12.51
C GLY A 248 -12.55 -8.13 -13.20
N ARG A 249 -12.46 -8.37 -14.50
CA ARG A 249 -11.26 -8.17 -15.30
C ARG A 249 -11.20 -6.82 -16.03
N LEU A 250 -12.28 -6.06 -16.01
CA LEU A 250 -12.39 -4.81 -16.77
C LEU A 250 -11.90 -3.64 -15.92
N LYS A 251 -11.15 -2.75 -16.55
CA LYS A 251 -10.69 -1.47 -16.01
C LYS A 251 -11.20 -0.35 -16.88
N LYS A 252 -11.57 0.75 -16.25
CA LYS A 252 -12.07 1.93 -16.95
C LYS A 252 -11.54 3.20 -16.31
N LEU A 253 -11.00 4.11 -17.12
CA LEU A 253 -10.67 5.46 -16.69
C LEU A 253 -11.96 6.25 -16.48
N VAL A 254 -12.07 6.89 -15.33
CA VAL A 254 -13.22 7.71 -14.94
C VAL A 254 -12.75 9.04 -14.37
N LYS A 255 -13.66 9.97 -14.09
CA LYS A 255 -13.32 11.20 -13.38
C LYS A 255 -12.78 10.84 -11.98
N ARG A 256 -11.69 11.47 -11.57
CA ARG A 256 -11.19 11.35 -10.20
C ARG A 256 -12.26 11.83 -9.21
N PRO A 257 -12.52 11.13 -8.10
CA PRO A 257 -13.43 11.59 -7.06
C PRO A 257 -12.97 12.94 -6.51
N GLU A 258 -13.92 13.82 -6.21
CA GLU A 258 -13.63 15.14 -5.62
C GLU A 258 -13.39 15.03 -4.11
N LYS A 259 -13.96 14.01 -3.47
CA LYS A 259 -13.83 13.70 -2.04
C LYS A 259 -13.67 12.20 -1.86
N LEU A 260 -13.10 11.82 -0.73
CA LEU A 260 -13.05 10.42 -0.29
C LEU A 260 -13.83 10.26 1.01
N ALA A 261 -14.56 9.17 1.09
CA ALA A 261 -15.08 8.67 2.35
C ALA A 261 -13.99 7.91 3.11
N PHE A 262 -14.10 7.84 4.42
CA PHE A 262 -13.32 6.87 5.20
C PHE A 262 -13.72 5.45 4.79
N GLY A 263 -12.74 4.53 4.84
CA GLY A 263 -12.83 3.18 4.32
C GLY A 263 -11.92 2.95 3.13
N SER A 264 -12.14 1.84 2.41
CA SER A 264 -11.29 1.44 1.29
C SER A 264 -11.34 2.42 0.12
N ILE A 265 -10.21 3.01 -0.27
CA ILE A 265 -10.08 3.88 -1.45
C ILE A 265 -10.14 3.08 -2.77
N VAL A 266 -9.94 1.76 -2.70
CA VAL A 266 -9.94 0.86 -3.85
C VAL A 266 -11.27 0.95 -4.63
N ASN A 267 -12.38 1.03 -3.91
CA ASN A 267 -13.72 1.17 -4.48
C ASN A 267 -14.12 2.63 -4.76
N GLN A 268 -13.24 3.58 -4.48
CA GLN A 268 -13.45 5.01 -4.65
C GLN A 268 -12.60 5.61 -5.78
N GLY A 269 -12.23 4.80 -6.77
CA GLY A 269 -11.51 5.25 -7.95
C GLY A 269 -9.98 5.22 -7.83
N LEU A 270 -9.41 4.66 -6.76
CA LEU A 270 -7.98 4.58 -6.50
C LEU A 270 -7.49 3.13 -6.29
N PRO A 271 -7.91 2.14 -7.14
CA PRO A 271 -7.69 0.72 -6.88
C PRO A 271 -6.22 0.29 -6.89
N PHE A 272 -5.35 1.00 -7.64
CA PHE A 272 -3.94 0.69 -7.80
C PHE A 272 -3.03 1.76 -7.19
N TYR A 273 -3.59 2.75 -6.51
CA TYR A 273 -2.83 3.83 -5.91
C TYR A 273 -1.94 3.30 -4.78
N GLY A 274 -0.69 3.72 -4.75
CA GLY A 274 0.31 3.23 -3.78
C GLY A 274 1.14 4.33 -3.11
N GLY A 275 0.81 5.61 -3.34
CA GLY A 275 1.40 6.75 -2.66
C GLY A 275 0.74 7.07 -1.33
N CYS A 276 0.94 8.28 -0.79
CA CYS A 276 0.25 8.72 0.40
C CYS A 276 -1.09 9.38 0.07
N VAL A 277 -2.09 9.13 0.91
CA VAL A 277 -3.40 9.79 0.85
C VAL A 277 -3.56 10.62 2.12
N THR A 278 -3.76 11.92 1.96
CA THR A 278 -4.00 12.83 3.10
C THR A 278 -5.47 13.23 3.11
N TYR A 279 -6.20 12.83 4.14
CA TYR A 279 -7.59 13.20 4.39
C TYR A 279 -7.61 14.52 5.18
N CYS A 280 -8.28 15.56 4.66
CA CYS A 280 -8.30 16.89 5.26
C CYS A 280 -9.72 17.28 5.68
N PHE A 281 -9.92 17.62 6.94
CA PHE A 281 -11.23 18.04 7.44
C PHE A 281 -11.14 18.96 8.65
N GLY A 282 -12.13 19.83 8.81
CA GLY A 282 -12.21 20.72 9.95
C GLY A 282 -13.08 20.15 11.07
N VAL A 283 -12.63 20.31 12.31
CA VAL A 283 -13.37 19.92 13.52
C VAL A 283 -13.47 21.10 14.51
N ASP A 284 -14.56 21.16 15.28
CA ASP A 284 -14.70 22.12 16.36
C ASP A 284 -14.29 21.47 17.68
N CYS A 285 -13.14 21.85 18.22
CA CYS A 285 -12.58 21.32 19.45
C CYS A 285 -13.06 22.14 20.67
N PRO A 286 -13.44 21.46 21.76
CA PRO A 286 -13.85 22.16 23.00
C PRO A 286 -12.69 22.80 23.77
N GLY A 287 -11.46 22.49 23.38
CA GLY A 287 -10.23 22.85 24.09
C GLY A 287 -9.84 21.81 25.14
N GLY A 288 -8.55 21.75 25.44
CA GLY A 288 -7.97 20.78 26.38
C GLY A 288 -7.28 19.62 25.67
N ASP A 289 -7.18 18.48 26.33
CA ASP A 289 -6.60 17.29 25.79
C ASP A 289 -7.62 16.59 24.89
N ILE A 290 -7.21 16.19 23.71
CA ILE A 290 -8.02 15.41 22.77
C ILE A 290 -7.29 14.11 22.41
N LYS A 291 -8.06 13.09 22.06
CA LYS A 291 -7.54 11.81 21.59
C LYS A 291 -8.09 11.57 20.18
N ILE A 292 -7.19 11.28 19.25
CA ILE A 292 -7.53 10.84 17.91
C ILE A 292 -7.40 9.33 17.86
N THR A 293 -8.44 8.65 17.44
CA THR A 293 -8.45 7.20 17.24
C THR A 293 -8.67 6.90 15.77
N VAL A 294 -7.82 6.06 15.20
CA VAL A 294 -7.99 5.46 13.87
C VAL A 294 -8.20 3.97 14.08
N PRO A 295 -9.46 3.50 14.22
CA PRO A 295 -9.74 2.14 14.68
C PRO A 295 -9.11 1.06 13.80
N HIS A 296 -9.04 1.33 12.51
CA HIS A 296 -8.41 0.45 11.53
C HIS A 296 -7.88 1.25 10.35
N TYR A 297 -6.76 0.82 9.78
CA TYR A 297 -6.28 1.29 8.48
C TYR A 297 -5.55 0.17 7.73
N ASP A 298 -5.72 0.15 6.42
CA ASP A 298 -4.98 -0.70 5.51
C ASP A 298 -3.87 0.13 4.84
N GLY A 299 -2.68 0.06 5.43
CA GLY A 299 -1.51 0.83 5.03
C GLY A 299 -0.30 0.51 5.90
N ALA A 300 0.73 1.33 5.84
CA ALA A 300 1.94 1.18 6.64
C ALA A 300 1.82 1.89 8.00
N LEU A 301 1.36 3.13 7.98
CA LEU A 301 1.11 3.95 9.18
C LEU A 301 0.26 5.17 8.80
N THR A 302 -0.21 5.91 9.81
CA THR A 302 -0.84 7.22 9.63
C THR A 302 -0.10 8.30 10.39
N ASP A 303 0.17 9.45 9.73
CA ASP A 303 0.63 10.68 10.37
C ASP A 303 -0.55 11.61 10.61
N ILE A 304 -0.57 12.26 11.74
CA ILE A 304 -1.59 13.23 12.14
C ILE A 304 -1.00 14.63 12.12
N PHE A 305 -1.71 15.56 11.51
CA PHE A 305 -1.39 16.97 11.52
C PHE A 305 -2.57 17.75 12.08
N VAL A 306 -2.27 18.79 12.86
CA VAL A 306 -3.24 19.76 13.38
C VAL A 306 -2.81 21.14 12.92
N ASP A 307 -3.68 21.85 12.21
CA ASP A 307 -3.40 23.18 11.63
C ASP A 307 -2.08 23.23 10.83
N GLY A 308 -1.81 22.16 10.07
CA GLY A 308 -0.60 22.00 9.26
C GLY A 308 0.67 21.66 10.04
N VAL A 309 0.60 21.46 11.36
CA VAL A 309 1.74 21.07 12.20
C VAL A 309 1.66 19.59 12.49
N HIS A 310 2.75 18.85 12.25
CA HIS A 310 2.84 17.43 12.59
C HIS A 310 2.64 17.23 14.09
N ALA A 311 1.68 16.38 14.44
CA ALA A 311 1.23 16.17 15.82
C ALA A 311 1.65 14.80 16.38
N GLY A 312 1.91 13.82 15.50
CA GLY A 312 2.38 12.47 15.86
C GLY A 312 1.92 11.42 14.86
N GLU A 313 2.33 10.18 15.09
CA GLU A 313 2.03 9.03 14.25
C GLU A 313 1.10 8.04 14.98
N ILE A 314 0.25 7.35 14.22
CA ILE A 314 -0.53 6.20 14.70
C ILE A 314 -0.04 4.98 13.93
N ILE A 315 0.70 4.08 14.62
CA ILE A 315 1.39 2.95 13.99
C ILE A 315 0.88 1.62 14.54
N PHE A 316 0.70 1.53 15.86
CA PHE A 316 0.38 0.29 16.56
C PHE A 316 -0.91 0.42 17.37
N PRO A 317 -1.57 -0.71 17.67
CA PRO A 317 -2.70 -0.70 18.61
C PRO A 317 -2.31 -0.03 19.96
N PRO A 318 -3.25 0.69 20.57
CA PRO A 318 -4.68 0.78 20.29
C PRO A 318 -5.06 1.75 19.16
N TYR A 319 -4.12 2.16 18.32
CA TYR A 319 -4.32 3.09 17.19
C TYR A 319 -4.87 4.45 17.64
N GLU A 320 -4.26 5.00 18.66
CA GLU A 320 -4.65 6.25 19.31
C GLU A 320 -3.46 7.21 19.42
N LEU A 321 -3.75 8.50 19.28
CA LEU A 321 -2.81 9.59 19.53
C LEU A 321 -3.43 10.59 20.49
N GLU A 322 -2.78 10.82 21.63
CA GLU A 322 -3.16 11.87 22.58
C GLU A 322 -2.48 13.19 22.23
N LEU A 323 -3.29 14.22 22.08
CA LEU A 323 -2.85 15.58 21.84
C LEU A 323 -3.15 16.44 23.08
N LYS A 324 -2.12 17.10 23.60
CA LYS A 324 -2.23 17.88 24.83
C LYS A 324 -2.46 19.35 24.55
N ASN A 325 -3.32 20.00 25.38
CA ASN A 325 -3.54 21.45 25.39
C ASN A 325 -3.97 22.03 24.03
N ILE A 326 -4.82 21.35 23.28
CA ILE A 326 -5.39 21.89 22.05
C ILE A 326 -6.32 23.08 22.42
N GLY A 327 -6.22 24.16 21.69
CA GLY A 327 -7.07 25.34 21.89
C GLY A 327 -8.55 25.04 21.67
N ALA A 328 -9.43 25.84 22.25
CA ALA A 328 -10.85 25.79 21.88
C ALA A 328 -11.06 26.51 20.55
N GLY A 329 -11.85 25.91 19.65
CA GLY A 329 -12.18 26.50 18.35
C GLY A 329 -12.11 25.49 17.21
N ARG A 330 -12.16 26.02 15.98
CA ARG A 330 -12.07 25.20 14.79
C ARG A 330 -10.60 24.92 14.46
N HIS A 331 -10.30 23.65 14.29
CA HIS A 331 -8.98 23.15 13.86
C HIS A 331 -9.10 22.36 12.57
N GLU A 332 -8.06 22.41 11.75
CA GLU A 332 -7.91 21.54 10.59
C GLU A 332 -7.11 20.31 10.99
N ILE A 333 -7.71 19.14 10.80
CA ILE A 333 -7.06 17.86 11.00
C ILE A 333 -6.72 17.26 9.64
N ALA A 334 -5.47 16.84 9.49
CA ALA A 334 -5.07 16.05 8.35
C ALA A 334 -4.57 14.66 8.81
N VAL A 335 -5.15 13.62 8.25
CA VAL A 335 -4.75 12.21 8.47
C VAL A 335 -4.06 11.72 7.20
N LYS A 336 -2.75 11.60 7.24
CA LYS A 336 -1.94 11.14 6.12
C LYS A 336 -1.67 9.65 6.24
N LEU A 337 -2.32 8.85 5.40
CA LEU A 337 -2.09 7.43 5.29
C LEU A 337 -0.92 7.15 4.33
N TYR A 338 0.09 6.46 4.81
CA TYR A 338 1.11 5.82 3.96
C TYR A 338 0.56 4.48 3.52
N THR A 339 0.16 4.39 2.26
CA THR A 339 -0.44 3.18 1.71
C THR A 339 0.60 2.08 1.45
N ASN A 340 0.28 1.11 0.65
CA ASN A 340 1.23 0.11 0.15
C ASN A 340 1.05 -0.07 -1.36
N ARG A 341 2.05 -0.63 -2.01
CA ARG A 341 2.05 -0.81 -3.48
C ARG A 341 1.56 -2.19 -3.91
N ARG A 342 0.87 -2.91 -3.05
CA ARG A 342 0.46 -4.29 -3.35
C ARG A 342 -0.44 -4.40 -4.56
N ASN A 343 -1.39 -3.49 -4.72
CA ASN A 343 -2.31 -3.51 -5.85
C ASN A 343 -1.66 -3.05 -7.16
N ALA A 344 -0.54 -2.34 -7.11
CA ALA A 344 0.20 -1.93 -8.31
C ALA A 344 1.33 -2.89 -8.69
N PHE A 345 1.96 -3.57 -7.71
CA PHE A 345 3.16 -4.39 -7.93
C PHE A 345 3.06 -5.81 -7.38
N GLY A 346 1.95 -6.18 -6.74
CA GLY A 346 1.77 -7.48 -6.12
C GLY A 346 0.93 -8.44 -6.94
N THR A 347 0.48 -9.50 -6.31
CA THR A 347 -0.22 -10.62 -6.94
C THR A 347 -1.71 -10.36 -7.13
N VAL A 348 -2.07 -9.43 -8.00
CA VAL A 348 -3.46 -8.97 -8.21
C VAL A 348 -4.37 -9.99 -8.92
N HIS A 349 -3.84 -11.13 -9.31
CA HIS A 349 -4.58 -12.21 -9.99
C HIS A 349 -4.57 -13.54 -9.22
N LEU A 350 -4.19 -13.53 -7.94
CA LEU A 350 -4.19 -14.72 -7.11
C LEU A 350 -5.27 -14.69 -6.03
N TYR A 351 -6.11 -15.73 -5.98
CA TYR A 351 -7.16 -15.87 -4.96
C TYR A 351 -6.63 -16.18 -3.56
N GLU A 352 -5.42 -16.69 -3.44
CA GLU A 352 -4.89 -17.10 -2.15
C GLU A 352 -4.57 -15.89 -1.28
N ARG A 353 -5.38 -15.68 -0.25
CA ARG A 353 -5.16 -14.61 0.74
C ARG A 353 -3.95 -14.85 1.63
N LYS A 354 -3.60 -16.12 1.87
CA LYS A 354 -2.42 -16.54 2.63
C LYS A 354 -1.31 -16.95 1.67
N CYS A 355 -0.63 -15.96 1.10
CA CYS A 355 0.57 -16.21 0.33
C CYS A 355 1.75 -16.21 1.29
N HIS A 356 2.34 -17.39 1.55
CA HIS A 356 3.55 -17.52 2.38
C HIS A 356 4.79 -16.94 1.69
N TRP A 357 4.70 -16.72 0.39
CA TRP A 357 5.76 -16.17 -0.42
C TRP A 357 5.18 -15.15 -1.41
N ILE A 358 5.68 -13.91 -1.36
CA ILE A 358 5.33 -12.85 -2.29
C ILE A 358 6.62 -12.45 -3.02
N GLY A 359 6.85 -13.06 -4.16
CA GLY A 359 7.99 -12.75 -5.00
C GLY A 359 7.63 -12.96 -6.45
N PRO A 360 8.55 -12.73 -7.40
CA PRO A 360 8.30 -12.85 -8.83
C PRO A 360 7.74 -14.21 -9.27
N ASP A 361 7.90 -15.25 -8.47
CA ASP A 361 7.37 -16.60 -8.76
C ASP A 361 5.90 -16.78 -8.40
N ALA A 362 5.38 -15.96 -7.49
CA ALA A 362 4.04 -16.17 -6.93
C ALA A 362 2.94 -16.13 -7.99
N TRP A 363 3.10 -15.35 -9.04
CA TRP A 363 2.14 -15.20 -10.14
C TRP A 363 2.54 -15.91 -11.43
N ARG A 364 3.68 -16.58 -11.45
CA ARG A 364 4.18 -17.32 -12.63
C ARG A 364 4.03 -18.81 -12.52
N THR A 365 3.73 -19.35 -11.34
CA THR A 365 3.67 -20.77 -11.11
C THR A 365 2.41 -21.39 -11.73
N ARG A 366 2.56 -22.55 -12.39
CA ARG A 366 1.44 -23.28 -12.99
C ARG A 366 0.41 -23.78 -11.98
N GLU A 367 0.77 -23.86 -10.70
CA GLU A 367 -0.06 -24.36 -9.62
C GLU A 367 -0.81 -23.27 -8.84
N SER A 368 -0.51 -21.99 -9.11
CA SER A 368 -1.21 -20.88 -8.45
C SER A 368 -2.67 -20.83 -8.89
N LYS A 369 -3.57 -20.52 -7.97
CA LYS A 369 -5.00 -20.28 -8.27
C LYS A 369 -5.15 -18.94 -8.98
N TRP A 370 -4.86 -18.94 -10.24
CA TRP A 370 -4.95 -17.80 -11.13
C TRP A 370 -6.41 -17.40 -11.41
N SER A 371 -6.65 -16.09 -11.47
CA SER A 371 -7.90 -15.49 -11.95
C SER A 371 -7.60 -14.42 -12.99
N TYR A 372 -8.43 -14.32 -14.02
CA TYR A 372 -8.44 -13.16 -14.90
C TYR A 372 -9.09 -11.92 -14.26
N GLU A 373 -9.83 -12.10 -13.19
CA GLU A 373 -10.39 -11.02 -12.40
C GLU A 373 -9.35 -10.49 -11.41
N TYR A 374 -9.39 -9.20 -11.14
CA TYR A 374 -8.53 -8.57 -10.16
C TYR A 374 -8.93 -8.95 -8.73
N VAL A 375 -7.96 -9.38 -7.95
CA VAL A 375 -8.08 -9.67 -6.53
C VAL A 375 -7.32 -8.61 -5.76
N LEU A 376 -7.97 -7.46 -5.59
CA LEU A 376 -7.38 -6.31 -4.92
C LEU A 376 -7.48 -6.43 -3.40
N ARG A 377 -6.58 -5.77 -2.71
CA ARG A 377 -6.58 -5.62 -1.25
C ARG A 377 -7.11 -4.24 -0.90
N ASP A 378 -7.83 -4.16 0.18
CA ASP A 378 -8.27 -2.89 0.72
C ASP A 378 -7.06 -2.02 1.09
N ILE A 379 -7.23 -0.73 0.93
CA ILE A 379 -6.29 0.33 1.29
C ILE A 379 -7.16 1.49 1.75
N GLY A 380 -6.90 2.03 2.93
CA GLY A 380 -7.71 3.15 3.44
C GLY A 380 -7.65 3.32 4.94
N VAL A 381 -8.44 4.24 5.45
CA VAL A 381 -8.59 4.59 6.87
C VAL A 381 -10.05 4.45 7.26
N GLU A 382 -10.35 3.72 8.34
CA GLU A 382 -11.71 3.55 8.89
C GLU A 382 -11.92 4.35 10.18
#